data_9b99526dc9379d38fc115232b8066ec7
#
_entry.id   9b99526dc9379d38fc115232b8066ec7
#
_cell.length_a   1.000
_cell.length_b   1.000
_cell.length_c   1.000
_cell.angle_alpha   90.00
_cell.angle_beta   90.00
_cell.angle_gamma   90.00
#
_symmetry.space_group_name_H-M   'P 1'
#
loop_
_entity.id
_entity.type
_entity.pdbx_description
1 polymer ?
#
loop_
_entity_poly.entity_id
_entity_poly.type
_entity_poly.pdbx_seq_one_letter_code
_entity_poly.pdbx_strand_id
1 'polypeptide(L)'
;MPESYYPDNKPVIYAILPESVSFTQPPQEENGLALTMEIMMSDNAKDMMVVHSAQNLVKDSMLEGLSGCTMLRPGGTLVIPQNSTEESPYIPNRSYAFWPYTRVSDSRIDFREKYITVRQNPTFSNPFRMGTNNYSNWAAYLNQGLLFVKHYVHNKSARYPDFNSSFEVYTDDKMLEIKTLSPLTVWSPRKRSAM
;
A
#
# COMPACT_ATOMS: atom_id res chain seq x y z
N MET A 1 18.06 -7.47 5.41
CA MET A 1 16.84 -7.20 4.64
C MET A 1 15.79 -8.18 5.15
N PRO A 2 14.54 -7.78 5.42
CA PRO A 2 13.52 -8.72 5.84
C PRO A 2 13.32 -9.84 4.80
N GLU A 3 13.10 -11.06 5.24
CA GLU A 3 12.92 -12.23 4.37
C GLU A 3 11.80 -12.07 3.34
N SER A 4 10.78 -11.27 3.67
CA SER A 4 9.67 -10.94 2.78
C SER A 4 10.05 -10.16 1.50
N TYR A 5 11.26 -9.59 1.42
CA TYR A 5 11.75 -8.87 0.23
C TYR A 5 12.64 -9.72 -0.70
N TYR A 6 13.06 -10.92 -0.27
CA TYR A 6 13.89 -11.78 -1.12
C TYR A 6 13.25 -12.16 -2.46
N PRO A 7 11.95 -12.42 -2.52
CA PRO A 7 11.29 -12.86 -3.75
C PRO A 7 11.16 -11.80 -4.83
N ASP A 8 11.24 -10.52 -4.49
CA ASP A 8 11.02 -9.40 -5.41
C ASP A 8 12.07 -9.31 -6.53
N ASN A 9 13.17 -10.05 -6.38
CA ASN A 9 14.27 -10.08 -7.36
C ASN A 9 14.33 -11.38 -8.18
N LYS A 10 13.38 -12.29 -8.00
CA LYS A 10 13.31 -13.55 -8.77
C LYS A 10 12.48 -13.36 -10.05
N PRO A 11 12.82 -14.06 -11.15
CA PRO A 11 12.00 -14.02 -12.37
C PRO A 11 10.55 -14.44 -12.10
N VAL A 12 9.60 -13.77 -12.76
CA VAL A 12 8.18 -14.09 -12.69
C VAL A 12 7.71 -14.81 -13.94
N ILE A 13 6.72 -15.67 -13.79
CA ILE A 13 5.99 -16.28 -14.91
C ILE A 13 4.81 -15.36 -15.21
N TYR A 14 4.55 -15.10 -16.49
CA TYR A 14 3.37 -14.34 -16.91
C TYR A 14 2.42 -15.17 -17.76
N ALA A 15 1.14 -14.82 -17.70
CA ALA A 15 0.10 -15.38 -18.57
C ALA A 15 -0.77 -14.22 -19.07
N ILE A 16 -1.03 -14.23 -20.39
CA ILE A 16 -1.97 -13.31 -21.03
C ILE A 16 -3.34 -13.99 -21.01
N LEU A 17 -4.30 -13.34 -20.37
CA LEU A 17 -5.70 -13.75 -20.27
C LEU A 17 -6.57 -12.84 -21.16
N PRO A 18 -7.84 -13.18 -21.42
CA PRO A 18 -8.68 -12.38 -22.32
C PRO A 18 -8.80 -10.89 -21.96
N GLU A 19 -8.80 -10.57 -20.67
CA GLU A 19 -9.01 -9.19 -20.16
C GLU A 19 -7.90 -8.73 -19.21
N SER A 20 -6.88 -9.55 -18.97
CA SER A 20 -5.83 -9.26 -18.00
C SER A 20 -4.49 -9.87 -18.35
N VAL A 21 -3.47 -9.44 -17.63
CA VAL A 21 -2.16 -10.11 -17.59
C VAL A 21 -1.86 -10.49 -16.15
N SER A 22 -1.55 -11.74 -15.92
CA SER A 22 -1.18 -12.29 -14.61
C SER A 22 0.33 -12.51 -14.53
N PHE A 23 0.93 -12.08 -13.41
CA PHE A 23 2.34 -12.29 -13.06
C PHE A 23 2.41 -13.11 -11.79
N THR A 24 3.06 -14.26 -11.84
CA THR A 24 3.19 -15.17 -10.69
C THR A 24 4.66 -15.35 -10.34
N GLN A 25 5.01 -15.08 -9.09
CA GLN A 25 6.32 -15.39 -8.55
C GLN A 25 6.44 -16.90 -8.28
N PRO A 26 7.65 -17.49 -8.42
CA PRO A 26 7.90 -18.83 -7.91
C PRO A 26 7.54 -18.93 -6.43
N PRO A 27 7.14 -20.13 -5.94
CA PRO A 27 6.97 -20.35 -4.52
C PRO A 27 8.18 -19.88 -3.73
N GLN A 28 7.92 -19.13 -2.68
CA GLN A 28 8.96 -18.58 -1.82
C GLN A 28 9.27 -19.60 -0.72
N GLU A 29 10.47 -20.15 -0.74
CA GLU A 29 10.90 -21.14 0.27
C GLU A 29 11.06 -20.48 1.65
N GLU A 30 11.44 -19.19 1.67
CA GLU A 30 11.77 -18.43 2.87
C GLU A 30 10.53 -18.14 3.75
N ASN A 31 9.37 -17.93 3.14
CA ASN A 31 8.14 -17.59 3.85
C ASN A 31 6.94 -18.49 3.51
N GLY A 32 7.13 -19.42 2.58
CA GLY A 32 6.09 -20.38 2.20
C GLY A 32 4.91 -19.77 1.45
N LEU A 33 5.10 -18.68 0.73
CA LEU A 33 4.05 -18.00 -0.04
C LEU A 33 4.25 -18.17 -1.55
N ALA A 34 3.16 -18.15 -2.30
CA ALA A 34 3.15 -17.91 -3.73
C ALA A 34 2.35 -16.63 -3.99
N LEU A 35 3.00 -15.64 -4.60
CA LEU A 35 2.40 -14.35 -4.89
C LEU A 35 2.01 -14.25 -6.35
N THR A 36 0.87 -13.62 -6.61
CA THR A 36 0.39 -13.32 -7.96
C THR A 36 -0.13 -11.89 -8.01
N MET A 37 0.22 -11.18 -9.08
CA MET A 37 -0.34 -9.88 -9.42
C MET A 37 -1.05 -9.99 -10.75
N GLU A 38 -2.31 -9.59 -10.81
CA GLU A 38 -3.11 -9.53 -12.03
C GLU A 38 -3.44 -8.10 -12.37
N ILE A 39 -3.19 -7.69 -13.60
CA ILE A 39 -3.39 -6.33 -14.10
C ILE A 39 -4.46 -6.35 -15.19
N MET A 40 -5.50 -5.55 -15.00
CA MET A 40 -6.57 -5.31 -15.96
C MET A 40 -6.59 -3.82 -16.32
N MET A 41 -6.74 -3.52 -17.60
CA MET A 41 -6.88 -2.14 -18.07
C MET A 41 -8.29 -1.92 -18.59
N SER A 42 -8.85 -0.73 -18.31
CA SER A 42 -10.12 -0.33 -18.92
C SER A 42 -9.95 -0.02 -20.40
N ASP A 43 -11.04 -0.08 -21.16
CA ASP A 43 -11.06 0.18 -22.61
C ASP A 43 -10.54 1.58 -22.98
N ASN A 44 -10.69 2.56 -22.09
CA ASN A 44 -10.20 3.93 -22.28
C ASN A 44 -8.72 4.10 -21.94
N ALA A 45 -8.05 3.05 -21.45
CA ALA A 45 -6.64 3.02 -21.01
C ALA A 45 -6.26 4.08 -19.95
N LYS A 46 -7.24 4.62 -19.21
CA LYS A 46 -7.01 5.60 -18.14
C LYS A 46 -7.07 4.98 -16.75
N ASP A 47 -7.81 3.89 -16.62
CA ASP A 47 -8.00 3.18 -15.36
C ASP A 47 -7.35 1.81 -15.46
N MET A 48 -6.71 1.41 -14.38
CA MET A 48 -6.06 0.11 -14.24
C MET A 48 -6.47 -0.49 -12.89
N MET A 49 -6.93 -1.74 -12.92
CA MET A 49 -7.15 -2.52 -11.71
C MET A 49 -5.95 -3.46 -11.50
N VAL A 50 -5.42 -3.48 -10.30
CA VAL A 50 -4.34 -4.40 -9.90
C VAL A 50 -4.85 -5.24 -8.74
N VAL A 51 -4.89 -6.55 -8.94
CA VAL A 51 -5.28 -7.51 -7.89
C VAL A 51 -4.03 -8.22 -7.42
N HIS A 52 -3.69 -8.05 -6.15
CA HIS A 52 -2.64 -8.82 -5.49
C HIS A 52 -3.26 -10.02 -4.80
N SER A 53 -2.68 -11.19 -4.99
CA SER A 53 -3.10 -12.39 -4.29
C SER A 53 -1.92 -13.20 -3.82
N ALA A 54 -2.11 -13.91 -2.71
CA ALA A 54 -1.13 -14.81 -2.14
C ALA A 54 -1.78 -16.14 -1.77
N GLN A 55 -1.02 -17.21 -1.89
CA GLN A 55 -1.39 -18.54 -1.45
C GLN A 55 -0.42 -18.99 -0.36
N ASN A 56 -0.96 -19.47 0.77
CA ASN A 56 -0.18 -20.11 1.81
C ASN A 56 0.18 -21.53 1.37
N LEU A 57 1.45 -21.83 1.23
CA LEU A 57 1.98 -23.14 0.84
C LEU A 57 2.49 -23.99 2.01
N VAL A 58 2.61 -23.40 3.20
CA VAL A 58 3.01 -24.16 4.40
C VAL A 58 1.83 -24.92 5.01
N LYS A 59 2.15 -25.81 5.96
CA LYS A 59 1.15 -26.66 6.61
C LYS A 59 0.37 -25.94 7.71
N ASP A 60 0.90 -24.82 8.22
CA ASP A 60 0.32 -24.07 9.32
C ASP A 60 -0.45 -22.84 8.81
N SER A 61 -1.41 -22.40 9.60
CA SER A 61 -2.12 -21.15 9.33
C SER A 61 -1.24 -19.94 9.67
N MET A 62 -1.31 -18.90 8.86
CA MET A 62 -0.57 -17.64 9.03
C MET A 62 -1.57 -16.49 9.24
N LEU A 63 -1.22 -15.52 10.08
CA LEU A 63 -1.97 -14.26 10.22
C LEU A 63 -1.24 -13.18 9.45
N GLU A 64 -1.72 -12.83 8.27
CA GLU A 64 -1.03 -11.94 7.35
C GLU A 64 -1.97 -10.92 6.69
N GLY A 65 -1.39 -9.82 6.22
CA GLY A 65 -2.01 -8.83 5.35
C GLY A 65 -1.20 -8.66 4.08
N LEU A 66 -1.87 -8.54 2.94
CA LEU A 66 -1.23 -8.21 1.67
C LEU A 66 -0.92 -6.72 1.60
N SER A 67 0.13 -6.37 0.88
CA SER A 67 0.46 -4.98 0.56
C SER A 67 0.61 -4.77 -0.94
N GLY A 68 -0.02 -3.72 -1.46
CA GLY A 68 0.16 -3.26 -2.83
C GLY A 68 0.99 -1.97 -2.87
N CYS A 69 2.25 -2.07 -3.31
CA CYS A 69 3.16 -0.93 -3.43
C CYS A 69 2.99 -0.22 -4.77
N THR A 70 3.11 1.10 -4.78
CA THR A 70 3.18 1.92 -5.99
C THR A 70 4.31 2.93 -5.83
N MET A 71 5.31 2.82 -6.70
CA MET A 71 6.42 3.76 -6.76
C MET A 71 6.06 4.93 -7.67
N LEU A 72 6.26 6.14 -7.19
CA LEU A 72 5.90 7.37 -7.89
C LEU A 72 7.13 8.19 -8.21
N ARG A 73 7.08 8.87 -9.38
CA ARG A 73 8.18 9.71 -9.85
C ARG A 73 8.49 10.84 -8.86
N PRO A 74 9.77 11.17 -8.62
CA PRO A 74 10.16 12.26 -7.72
C PRO A 74 9.59 13.63 -8.10
N GLY A 75 9.47 14.52 -7.10
CA GLY A 75 9.14 15.93 -7.26
C GLY A 75 7.66 16.29 -7.14
N GLY A 76 6.79 15.33 -6.85
CA GLY A 76 5.36 15.57 -6.71
C GLY A 76 4.87 15.72 -5.27
N THR A 77 3.58 15.88 -5.13
CA THR A 77 2.87 16.01 -3.84
C THR A 77 1.76 14.97 -3.73
N LEU A 78 1.84 14.17 -2.69
CA LEU A 78 0.79 13.24 -2.30
C LEU A 78 -0.25 13.96 -1.44
N VAL A 79 -1.51 13.67 -1.68
CA VAL A 79 -2.67 14.10 -0.88
C VAL A 79 -3.34 12.86 -0.31
N ILE A 80 -3.46 12.79 1.02
CA ILE A 80 -4.12 11.72 1.75
C ILE A 80 -5.31 12.33 2.47
N PRO A 81 -6.56 11.95 2.15
CA PRO A 81 -7.74 12.41 2.88
C PRO A 81 -7.67 11.99 4.35
N GLN A 82 -8.14 12.85 5.23
CA GLN A 82 -8.32 12.54 6.63
C GLN A 82 -9.75 12.11 6.91
N ASN A 83 -9.91 11.25 7.91
CA ASN A 83 -11.22 10.85 8.40
C ASN A 83 -11.89 12.07 9.08
N SER A 84 -12.87 12.65 8.42
CA SER A 84 -13.57 13.85 8.87
C SER A 84 -15.00 13.56 9.37
N THR A 85 -15.47 12.32 9.20
CA THR A 85 -16.82 11.92 9.62
C THR A 85 -16.83 11.67 11.11
N GLU A 86 -17.62 12.43 11.85
CA GLU A 86 -17.90 12.19 13.25
C GLU A 86 -18.96 11.09 13.38
N GLU A 87 -18.54 9.89 13.75
CA GLU A 87 -19.46 8.82 14.15
C GLU A 87 -19.79 8.95 15.64
N SER A 88 -18.86 9.48 16.43
CA SER A 88 -19.03 9.78 17.84
C SER A 88 -17.94 10.78 18.27
N PRO A 89 -18.26 11.84 19.03
CA PRO A 89 -17.26 12.77 19.53
C PRO A 89 -16.37 12.16 20.63
N TYR A 90 -16.70 10.98 21.12
CA TYR A 90 -15.98 10.31 22.20
C TYR A 90 -15.01 9.23 21.72
N ILE A 91 -15.02 8.89 20.43
CA ILE A 91 -14.22 7.82 19.90
C ILE A 91 -13.23 8.39 18.86
N PRO A 92 -11.90 8.19 19.06
CA PRO A 92 -10.92 8.64 18.08
C PRO A 92 -11.09 7.86 16.77
N ASN A 93 -11.04 8.58 15.65
CA ASN A 93 -11.20 7.99 14.31
C ASN A 93 -9.97 8.17 13.41
N ARG A 94 -8.88 8.76 13.93
CA ARG A 94 -7.63 8.95 13.20
C ARG A 94 -6.48 8.28 13.93
N SER A 95 -5.70 7.49 13.22
CA SER A 95 -4.47 6.89 13.73
C SER A 95 -3.31 7.21 12.80
N TYR A 96 -2.12 7.45 13.38
CA TYR A 96 -0.89 7.67 12.64
C TYR A 96 0.21 6.81 13.25
N ALA A 97 0.86 6.02 12.41
CA ALA A 97 2.02 5.24 12.77
C ALA A 97 3.28 5.87 12.17
N PHE A 98 4.31 6.07 12.98
CA PHE A 98 5.61 6.59 12.54
C PHE A 98 6.70 5.55 12.80
N TRP A 99 7.57 5.37 11.83
CA TRP A 99 8.74 4.50 11.97
C TRP A 99 9.85 5.19 12.78
N PRO A 100 10.74 4.42 13.44
CA PRO A 100 11.75 4.99 14.34
C PRO A 100 12.69 6.03 13.70
N TYR A 101 12.88 5.96 12.39
CA TYR A 101 13.70 6.92 11.63
C TYR A 101 12.92 8.15 11.14
N THR A 102 11.59 8.16 11.28
CA THR A 102 10.72 9.26 10.85
C THR A 102 10.79 10.42 11.83
N ARG A 103 11.09 11.61 11.34
CA ARG A 103 10.97 12.84 12.13
C ARG A 103 9.54 13.37 12.02
N VAL A 104 8.86 13.50 13.16
CA VAL A 104 7.48 14.04 13.20
C VAL A 104 7.42 15.49 12.71
N SER A 105 8.51 16.25 12.89
CA SER A 105 8.65 17.64 12.42
C SER A 105 9.24 17.74 11.00
N ASP A 106 9.11 16.70 10.17
CA ASP A 106 9.60 16.72 8.80
C ASP A 106 8.84 17.76 7.96
N SER A 107 9.56 18.67 7.34
CA SER A 107 8.98 19.77 6.55
C SER A 107 8.30 19.33 5.25
N ARG A 108 8.44 18.06 4.86
CA ARG A 108 7.76 17.48 3.69
C ARG A 108 6.31 17.14 3.98
N ILE A 109 5.94 16.98 5.27
CA ILE A 109 4.57 16.66 5.67
C ILE A 109 3.83 17.87 6.21
N ASP A 110 2.56 18.03 5.82
CA ASP A 110 1.68 19.07 6.33
C ASP A 110 0.30 18.46 6.68
N PHE A 111 -0.07 18.57 7.96
CA PHE A 111 -1.36 18.11 8.46
C PHE A 111 -2.39 19.23 8.38
N ARG A 112 -3.43 19.03 7.59
CA ARG A 112 -4.58 19.92 7.47
C ARG A 112 -5.84 19.24 8.02
N GLU A 113 -6.89 20.00 8.25
CA GLU A 113 -8.18 19.50 8.77
C GLU A 113 -8.75 18.33 7.98
N LYS A 114 -8.73 18.41 6.64
CA LYS A 114 -9.38 17.47 5.74
C LYS A 114 -8.42 16.52 5.02
N TYR A 115 -7.15 16.83 4.99
CA TYR A 115 -6.14 16.05 4.27
C TYR A 115 -4.74 16.25 4.86
N ILE A 116 -3.87 15.33 4.56
CA ILE A 116 -2.43 15.41 4.79
C ILE A 116 -1.76 15.55 3.43
N THR A 117 -0.76 16.39 3.30
CA THR A 117 0.11 16.38 2.14
C THR A 117 1.50 15.88 2.49
N VAL A 118 2.08 15.09 1.60
CA VAL A 118 3.47 14.65 1.68
C VAL A 118 4.17 15.04 0.37
N ARG A 119 5.16 15.92 0.47
CA ARG A 119 5.91 16.41 -0.68
C ARG A 119 7.19 15.62 -0.84
N GLN A 120 7.35 14.94 -1.97
CA GLN A 120 8.65 14.37 -2.30
C GLN A 120 9.61 15.49 -2.67
N ASN A 121 10.80 15.46 -2.07
CA ASN A 121 11.84 16.47 -2.34
C ASN A 121 13.20 15.77 -2.53
N PRO A 122 13.81 15.85 -3.73
CA PRO A 122 15.07 15.17 -4.03
C PRO A 122 16.29 15.72 -3.29
N THR A 123 16.15 16.81 -2.55
CA THR A 123 17.23 17.34 -1.69
C THR A 123 17.22 16.77 -0.28
N PHE A 124 16.20 15.97 0.09
CA PHE A 124 16.06 15.38 1.42
C PHE A 124 16.37 13.88 1.40
N SER A 125 17.59 13.51 1.76
CA SER A 125 18.01 12.10 1.82
C SER A 125 17.46 11.32 3.01
N ASN A 126 17.02 12.01 4.08
CA ASN A 126 16.45 11.33 5.24
C ASN A 126 15.14 10.65 4.87
N PRO A 127 15.00 9.35 5.19
CA PRO A 127 13.74 8.65 4.92
C PRO A 127 12.63 9.17 5.84
N PHE A 128 11.42 9.24 5.30
CA PHE A 128 10.18 9.49 6.03
C PHE A 128 9.20 8.38 5.72
N ARG A 129 8.53 7.85 6.74
CA ARG A 129 7.44 6.89 6.58
C ARG A 129 6.34 7.14 7.59
N MET A 130 5.11 7.09 7.13
CA MET A 130 3.92 7.23 7.96
C MET A 130 2.84 6.27 7.48
N GLY A 131 2.14 5.64 8.43
CA GLY A 131 0.94 4.86 8.21
C GLY A 131 -0.30 5.59 8.76
N THR A 132 -1.47 5.31 8.17
CA THR A 132 -2.75 5.86 8.64
C THR A 132 -3.94 4.95 8.25
N ASN A 133 -5.04 5.09 9.01
CA ASN A 133 -6.31 4.44 8.74
C ASN A 133 -7.19 5.33 7.82
N ASN A 134 -6.92 5.34 6.54
CA ASN A 134 -7.65 6.20 5.60
C ASN A 134 -9.01 5.58 5.19
N TYR A 135 -10.11 6.07 5.75
CA TYR A 135 -11.49 5.62 5.46
C TYR A 135 -12.04 6.15 4.12
N SER A 136 -11.39 7.12 3.51
CA SER A 136 -11.84 7.68 2.22
C SER A 136 -11.55 6.76 1.05
N ASN A 137 -10.73 5.73 1.23
CA ASN A 137 -10.44 4.71 0.22
C ASN A 137 -9.68 5.22 -1.01
N TRP A 138 -9.00 6.34 -0.91
CA TRP A 138 -8.17 6.87 -1.98
C TRP A 138 -7.02 7.75 -1.46
N ALA A 139 -6.00 7.87 -2.29
CA ALA A 139 -4.97 8.89 -2.18
C ALA A 139 -4.59 9.36 -3.59
N ALA A 140 -4.13 10.60 -3.72
CA ALA A 140 -3.82 11.19 -5.01
C ALA A 140 -2.42 11.79 -5.03
N TYR A 141 -1.70 11.62 -6.12
CA TYR A 141 -0.37 12.18 -6.33
C TYR A 141 -0.36 13.11 -7.54
N LEU A 142 0.00 14.36 -7.31
CA LEU A 142 0.12 15.38 -8.35
C LEU A 142 1.60 15.60 -8.68
N ASN A 143 1.96 15.41 -9.93
CA ASN A 143 3.33 15.65 -10.43
C ASN A 143 3.32 16.08 -11.88
N GLN A 144 4.01 17.16 -12.22
CA GLN A 144 4.18 17.68 -13.59
C GLN A 144 2.85 17.83 -14.37
N GLY A 145 1.79 18.28 -13.69
CA GLY A 145 0.47 18.46 -14.31
C GLY A 145 -0.36 17.18 -14.47
N LEU A 146 0.18 16.04 -14.07
CA LEU A 146 -0.53 14.77 -14.06
C LEU A 146 -1.04 14.44 -12.65
N LEU A 147 -2.27 13.95 -12.58
CA LEU A 147 -2.90 13.45 -11.35
C LEU A 147 -3.02 11.93 -11.44
N PHE A 148 -2.33 11.24 -10.54
CA PHE A 148 -2.52 9.82 -10.30
C PHE A 148 -3.40 9.63 -9.06
N VAL A 149 -4.45 8.80 -9.14
CA VAL A 149 -5.31 8.49 -8.01
C VAL A 149 -5.28 6.98 -7.79
N LYS A 150 -4.91 6.56 -6.58
CA LYS A 150 -4.98 5.17 -6.15
C LYS A 150 -6.21 4.96 -5.29
N HIS A 151 -7.12 4.13 -5.77
CA HIS A 151 -8.28 3.67 -5.02
C HIS A 151 -8.00 2.31 -4.38
N TYR A 152 -8.57 2.07 -3.22
CA TYR A 152 -8.48 0.80 -2.49
C TYR A 152 -9.66 0.69 -1.52
N VAL A 153 -9.82 -0.44 -0.86
CA VAL A 153 -10.94 -0.65 0.08
C VAL A 153 -10.40 -0.70 1.51
N HIS A 154 -10.95 0.14 2.38
CA HIS A 154 -10.76 0.07 3.82
C HIS A 154 -12.01 -0.47 4.50
N ASN A 155 -11.87 -1.53 5.28
CA ASN A 155 -12.93 -2.07 6.12
C ASN A 155 -12.75 -1.59 7.57
N LYS A 156 -13.61 -0.69 8.04
CA LYS A 156 -13.55 -0.11 9.39
C LYS A 156 -13.66 -1.14 10.51
N SER A 157 -14.28 -2.28 10.26
CA SER A 157 -14.45 -3.35 11.25
C SER A 157 -13.29 -4.36 11.27
N ALA A 158 -12.32 -4.22 10.37
CA ALA A 158 -11.19 -5.12 10.27
C ALA A 158 -9.96 -4.56 11.02
N ARG A 159 -9.05 -5.47 11.36
CA ARG A 159 -7.73 -5.11 11.90
C ARG A 159 -6.72 -5.05 10.77
N TYR A 160 -5.84 -4.06 10.80
CA TYR A 160 -4.77 -3.88 9.83
C TYR A 160 -3.40 -4.02 10.51
N PRO A 161 -2.33 -4.30 9.74
CA PRO A 161 -0.96 -4.26 10.26
C PRO A 161 -0.56 -2.82 10.67
N ASP A 162 0.64 -2.68 11.20
CA ASP A 162 1.32 -1.41 11.47
C ASP A 162 0.43 -0.39 12.21
N PHE A 163 -0.05 -0.78 13.42
CA PHE A 163 -0.95 0.03 14.25
C PHE A 163 -2.27 0.42 13.56
N ASN A 164 -2.86 -0.52 12.84
CA ASN A 164 -4.12 -0.36 12.13
C ASN A 164 -4.04 0.57 10.92
N SER A 165 -2.91 0.58 10.23
CA SER A 165 -2.70 1.33 8.99
C SER A 165 -3.24 0.56 7.79
N SER A 166 -4.15 1.15 7.02
CA SER A 166 -4.58 0.63 5.71
C SER A 166 -3.86 1.31 4.54
N PHE A 167 -3.18 2.41 4.83
CA PHE A 167 -2.42 3.19 3.87
C PHE A 167 -1.10 3.65 4.50
N GLU A 168 -0.02 3.57 3.73
CA GLU A 168 1.28 4.05 4.12
C GLU A 168 1.91 4.89 3.00
N VAL A 169 2.74 5.82 3.39
CA VAL A 169 3.62 6.58 2.51
C VAL A 169 5.06 6.48 2.99
N TYR A 170 5.96 6.25 2.05
CA TYR A 170 7.41 6.37 2.24
C TYR A 170 7.97 7.38 1.25
N THR A 171 8.95 8.19 1.66
CA THR A 171 9.69 9.05 0.74
C THR A 171 11.11 9.30 1.22
N ASP A 172 12.02 9.41 0.27
CA ASP A 172 13.41 9.85 0.44
C ASP A 172 13.78 10.81 -0.71
N ASP A 173 15.07 10.96 -1.03
CA ASP A 173 15.56 11.80 -2.12
C ASP A 173 15.27 11.23 -3.51
N LYS A 174 14.96 9.93 -3.64
CA LYS A 174 14.85 9.21 -4.92
C LYS A 174 13.42 8.95 -5.35
N MET A 175 12.49 8.81 -4.40
CA MET A 175 11.15 8.34 -4.70
C MET A 175 10.11 8.77 -3.67
N LEU A 176 8.86 8.63 -4.04
CA LEU A 176 7.74 8.49 -3.11
C LEU A 176 7.03 7.15 -3.40
N GLU A 177 6.88 6.34 -2.37
CA GLU A 177 6.14 5.09 -2.42
C GLU A 177 4.82 5.26 -1.65
N ILE A 178 3.74 4.78 -2.21
CA ILE A 178 2.48 4.58 -1.50
C ILE A 178 2.16 3.09 -1.42
N LYS A 179 1.72 2.66 -0.25
CA LYS A 179 1.39 1.28 0.03
C LYS A 179 -0.04 1.19 0.56
N THR A 180 -0.84 0.32 -0.02
CA THR A 180 -2.15 -0.05 0.51
C THR A 180 -2.05 -1.40 1.17
N LEU A 181 -2.74 -1.59 2.29
CA LEU A 181 -2.67 -2.80 3.09
C LEU A 181 -4.05 -3.44 3.18
N SER A 182 -4.11 -4.76 3.01
CA SER A 182 -5.32 -5.52 3.28
C SER A 182 -5.49 -5.72 4.79
N PRO A 183 -6.70 -6.05 5.26
CA PRO A 183 -6.91 -6.53 6.61
C PRO A 183 -6.02 -7.72 6.95
N LEU A 184 -5.64 -7.82 8.22
CA LEU A 184 -5.05 -9.04 8.78
C LEU A 184 -6.09 -10.16 8.75
N THR A 185 -5.78 -11.24 8.04
CA THR A 185 -6.64 -12.41 7.93
C THR A 185 -5.86 -13.69 8.19
N VAL A 186 -6.55 -14.72 8.66
CA VAL A 186 -5.95 -16.04 8.83
C VAL A 186 -5.94 -16.77 7.49
N TRP A 187 -4.76 -17.06 7.00
CA TRP A 187 -4.55 -17.82 5.76
C TRP A 187 -4.34 -19.29 6.11
N SER A 188 -5.38 -20.08 5.96
CA SER A 188 -5.29 -21.54 6.12
C SER A 188 -4.36 -22.15 5.07
N PRO A 189 -3.79 -23.34 5.34
CA PRO A 189 -2.95 -24.05 4.38
C PRO A 189 -3.61 -24.18 3.01
N ARG A 190 -2.84 -23.92 1.95
CA ARG A 190 -3.27 -23.97 0.54
C ARG A 190 -4.41 -23.02 0.15
N LYS A 191 -4.88 -22.17 1.06
CA LYS A 191 -5.91 -21.16 0.75
C LYS A 191 -5.27 -19.96 0.05
N ARG A 192 -5.96 -19.42 -0.96
CA ARG A 192 -5.62 -18.17 -1.64
C ARG A 192 -6.38 -17.00 -1.00
N SER A 193 -5.69 -15.89 -0.79
CA SER A 193 -6.28 -14.60 -0.38
C SER A 193 -5.94 -13.55 -1.43
N ALA A 194 -6.82 -12.57 -1.65
CA ALA A 194 -6.64 -11.52 -2.65
C ALA A 194 -7.04 -10.15 -2.06
N MET A 195 -6.44 -9.09 -2.60
CA MET A 195 -6.69 -7.68 -2.31
C MET A 195 -6.81 -6.89 -3.62
#